data_53df1938de47aa427894ecc0b95c70ef
#
_entry.id   53df1938de47aa427894ecc0b95c70ef
#
_cell.length_a   1.000
_cell.length_b   1.000
_cell.length_c   1.000
_cell.angle_alpha   90.00
_cell.angle_beta   90.00
_cell.angle_gamma   90.00
#
_symmetry.space_group_name_H-M   'P 1'
#
loop_
_entity.id
_entity.type
_entity.pdbx_description
1 polymer ?
#
loop_
_entity_poly.entity_id
_entity_poly.type
_entity_poly.pdbx_seq_one_letter_code
_entity_poly.pdbx_strand_id
1 'polypeptide(L)'
;MIPRPEYPRPQFVRDGWMNLNGQWQVEIDHGASGRARGLVEKEKLDGEITVPFCPESRLSGVEYVDFMAAVWYKRTFTLPKAAAGKRVFLNFGAVDYACEVWINGVSVGTHRGGYVGFQFEITGALHEGENTVVVCADDDLRGGRQPYGKQSSLYHSYGCSYTRTTGIWQTVWLEWTNETRIKNVRLTPDAVNNSVLIEAELDGDVKGVSLSARASFEGEYETELEADACGSTARMLMLIENPHYWNVGEGNLYDLQLTLRRDGEVIDEMKSYFGLRTISFDGMKCLINGRSVFQRLILDQGFYPDGIYTAPTDDELKGDIERSLAMGFNGARLHQKVFEPRFLYWADRLGYLCWGEMASWGADPKDGWILPAFLDEWVEVLHRDYSAPSIVGWCPWNETWNEENNGQRAATMRTTYRVTKAIDPTRPCIDTSGGIHVETDIFDTHDYESDPAVYRARYAPDAEVIYDRFGKDASRPRQHYEGQPVFVSEYGGIGWNPENEAGWSYGKGPQTEEEFIARYRGLTDALLDNPHHMGFCYTQLTDVEQERNGLYYYDRRAKFDPKIIRDITSRKAAIEK
;
A
#
# COMPACT_ATOMS: atom_id res chain seq x y z
N MET A 1 22.25 7.98 14.63
CA MET A 1 21.42 8.54 13.54
C MET A 1 20.01 7.97 13.73
N ILE A 2 18.96 8.79 13.57
CA ILE A 2 17.56 8.28 13.65
C ILE A 2 17.30 7.48 12.37
N PRO A 3 16.87 6.20 12.46
CA PRO A 3 16.45 5.43 11.29
C PRO A 3 15.15 6.00 10.72
N ARG A 4 14.99 5.99 9.40
CA ARG A 4 13.80 6.53 8.71
C ARG A 4 13.46 7.93 9.25
N PRO A 5 14.35 8.93 9.05
CA PRO A 5 14.23 10.26 9.66
C PRO A 5 13.23 11.17 8.93
N GLU A 6 12.79 10.79 7.72
CA GLU A 6 11.88 11.55 6.89
C GLU A 6 10.46 11.64 7.49
N TYR A 7 9.72 12.69 7.12
CA TYR A 7 8.32 12.82 7.53
C TYR A 7 7.46 11.72 6.87
N PRO A 8 6.69 10.94 7.66
CA PRO A 8 6.11 9.69 7.15
C PRO A 8 4.87 9.85 6.28
N ARG A 9 4.16 10.99 6.33
CA ARG A 9 2.92 11.24 5.57
C ARG A 9 3.05 12.41 4.59
N PRO A 10 3.69 12.25 3.42
CA PRO A 10 4.00 13.38 2.51
C PRO A 10 2.78 14.15 2.00
N GLN A 11 1.60 13.53 1.96
CA GLN A 11 0.34 14.21 1.60
C GLN A 11 -0.34 14.92 2.76
N PHE A 12 0.26 14.93 3.95
CA PHE A 12 -0.30 15.56 5.14
C PHE A 12 0.82 16.05 6.06
N VAL A 13 1.63 17.00 5.59
CA VAL A 13 2.84 17.44 6.30
C VAL A 13 2.55 18.61 7.23
N ARG A 14 2.99 18.46 8.48
CA ARG A 14 3.00 19.52 9.52
C ARG A 14 4.42 19.86 9.90
N ASP A 15 4.68 21.13 10.16
CA ASP A 15 5.99 21.59 10.64
C ASP A 15 6.21 21.25 12.13
N GLY A 16 5.10 21.13 12.90
CA GLY A 16 5.11 20.78 14.33
C GLY A 16 5.12 19.27 14.58
N TRP A 17 6.29 18.62 14.47
CA TRP A 17 6.42 17.18 14.69
C TRP A 17 7.76 16.77 15.29
N MET A 18 7.83 15.54 15.81
CA MET A 18 9.05 14.94 16.34
C MET A 18 9.07 13.43 16.07
N ASN A 19 10.13 12.95 15.40
CA ASN A 19 10.33 11.54 15.13
C ASN A 19 10.71 10.78 16.42
N LEU A 20 10.03 9.66 16.69
CA LEU A 20 10.32 8.77 17.83
C LEU A 20 10.97 7.45 17.41
N ASN A 21 11.46 7.32 16.18
CA ASN A 21 12.25 6.15 15.79
C ASN A 21 13.60 6.11 16.51
N GLY A 22 14.23 4.96 16.50
CA GLY A 22 15.53 4.70 17.14
C GLY A 22 15.42 3.71 18.28
N GLN A 23 16.20 3.88 19.33
CA GLN A 23 16.26 2.89 20.41
C GLN A 23 15.03 2.95 21.31
N TRP A 24 14.40 1.78 21.47
CA TRP A 24 13.32 1.51 22.42
C TRP A 24 13.72 0.31 23.28
N GLN A 25 13.13 0.18 24.45
CA GLN A 25 13.16 -1.06 25.21
C GLN A 25 12.12 -2.03 24.64
N VAL A 26 12.39 -3.32 24.71
CA VAL A 26 11.50 -4.37 24.20
C VAL A 26 11.41 -5.55 25.16
N GLU A 27 10.25 -6.20 25.23
CA GLU A 27 10.08 -7.51 25.88
C GLU A 27 9.13 -8.36 25.02
N ILE A 28 9.60 -9.55 24.62
CA ILE A 28 8.78 -10.55 23.94
C ILE A 28 7.97 -11.30 24.99
N ASP A 29 6.65 -11.30 24.84
CA ASP A 29 5.71 -11.91 25.79
C ASP A 29 5.01 -13.11 25.14
N HIS A 30 5.65 -14.27 25.22
CA HIS A 30 5.16 -15.52 24.61
C HIS A 30 3.81 -15.98 25.14
N GLY A 31 3.42 -15.57 26.34
CA GLY A 31 2.19 -15.98 27.00
C GLY A 31 1.08 -14.92 26.98
N ALA A 32 1.28 -13.78 26.31
CA ALA A 32 0.38 -12.63 26.36
C ALA A 32 -0.01 -12.23 27.80
N SER A 33 0.94 -12.37 28.73
CA SER A 33 0.75 -12.21 30.18
C SER A 33 1.22 -10.86 30.72
N GLY A 34 1.80 -10.01 29.88
CA GLY A 34 2.47 -8.79 30.27
C GLY A 34 1.57 -7.78 31.00
N ARG A 35 0.30 -7.70 30.61
CA ARG A 35 -0.69 -6.88 31.36
C ARG A 35 -0.83 -7.37 32.80
N ALA A 36 -0.97 -8.67 33.03
CA ALA A 36 -1.07 -9.25 34.38
C ALA A 36 0.25 -9.16 35.17
N ARG A 37 1.40 -9.13 34.48
CA ARG A 37 2.73 -8.93 35.07
C ARG A 37 3.08 -7.47 35.36
N GLY A 38 2.21 -6.52 34.97
CA GLY A 38 2.40 -5.09 35.20
C GLY A 38 3.51 -4.48 34.34
N LEU A 39 3.66 -4.91 33.07
CA LEU A 39 4.73 -4.40 32.20
C LEU A 39 4.56 -2.92 31.86
N VAL A 40 3.35 -2.37 32.00
CA VAL A 40 3.10 -0.92 31.85
C VAL A 40 3.89 -0.11 32.87
N GLU A 41 3.90 -0.55 34.14
CA GLU A 41 4.54 0.10 35.27
C GLU A 41 6.00 -0.32 35.47
N LYS A 42 6.43 -1.43 34.84
CA LYS A 42 7.80 -1.97 34.96
C LYS A 42 8.82 -0.88 34.57
N GLU A 43 9.78 -0.59 35.43
CA GLU A 43 10.74 0.49 35.22
C GLU A 43 11.55 0.30 33.93
N LYS A 44 12.00 -0.93 33.66
CA LYS A 44 12.78 -1.28 32.48
C LYS A 44 12.32 -2.62 31.91
N LEU A 45 12.13 -2.70 30.59
CA LEU A 45 11.93 -3.96 29.85
C LEU A 45 13.28 -4.66 29.63
N ASP A 46 13.24 -5.95 29.27
CA ASP A 46 14.42 -6.83 29.34
C ASP A 46 15.42 -6.63 28.20
N GLY A 47 15.00 -6.12 27.03
CA GLY A 47 15.82 -5.96 25.84
C GLY A 47 15.77 -4.56 25.23
N GLU A 48 16.46 -4.41 24.10
CA GLU A 48 16.49 -3.19 23.28
C GLU A 48 16.16 -3.52 21.84
N ILE A 49 15.48 -2.58 21.14
CA ILE A 49 15.09 -2.72 19.74
C ILE A 49 15.24 -1.38 19.02
N THR A 50 15.59 -1.42 17.74
CA THR A 50 15.62 -0.25 16.87
C THR A 50 14.30 -0.12 16.11
N VAL A 51 13.39 0.76 16.54
CA VAL A 51 12.15 1.13 15.83
C VAL A 51 12.53 2.01 14.63
N PRO A 52 11.93 1.82 13.43
CA PRO A 52 10.68 1.12 13.15
C PRO A 52 10.85 -0.32 12.62
N PHE A 53 11.90 -1.00 12.93
CA PHE A 53 12.13 -2.35 12.43
C PHE A 53 11.51 -3.40 13.34
N CYS A 54 10.78 -4.36 12.75
CA CYS A 54 10.11 -5.43 13.51
C CYS A 54 11.13 -6.36 14.19
N PRO A 55 10.76 -7.02 15.30
CA PRO A 55 11.67 -7.89 16.07
C PRO A 55 12.33 -8.99 15.25
N GLU A 56 11.67 -9.49 14.20
CA GLU A 56 12.20 -10.54 13.33
C GLU A 56 13.36 -10.05 12.46
N SER A 57 13.42 -8.75 12.18
CA SER A 57 14.37 -8.17 11.24
C SER A 57 15.78 -7.99 11.84
N ARG A 58 16.80 -8.05 10.97
CA ARG A 58 18.20 -7.78 11.36
C ARG A 58 18.39 -6.33 11.80
N LEU A 59 17.72 -5.39 11.13
CA LEU A 59 17.84 -3.96 11.44
C LEU A 59 17.24 -3.57 12.80
N SER A 60 16.37 -4.41 13.36
CA SER A 60 15.87 -4.21 14.72
C SER A 60 16.94 -4.43 15.79
N GLY A 61 17.93 -5.29 15.50
CA GLY A 61 18.92 -5.78 16.45
C GLY A 61 18.44 -6.90 17.36
N VAL A 62 17.20 -7.39 17.17
CA VAL A 62 16.60 -8.50 17.95
C VAL A 62 16.72 -9.82 17.22
N GLU A 63 16.39 -9.86 15.92
CA GLU A 63 16.47 -11.02 15.03
C GLU A 63 15.71 -12.26 15.55
N TYR A 64 14.56 -12.05 16.16
CA TYR A 64 13.74 -13.13 16.71
C TYR A 64 12.65 -13.52 15.72
N VAL A 65 12.82 -14.64 15.03
CA VAL A 65 11.97 -15.08 13.91
C VAL A 65 10.87 -16.09 14.29
N ASP A 66 10.75 -16.47 15.56
CA ASP A 66 9.69 -17.35 16.03
C ASP A 66 8.41 -16.58 16.34
N PHE A 67 7.31 -17.27 16.60
CA PHE A 67 6.02 -16.63 16.94
C PHE A 67 6.11 -15.91 18.28
N MET A 68 5.55 -14.71 18.31
CA MET A 68 5.41 -13.88 19.49
C MET A 68 3.93 -13.58 19.72
N ALA A 69 3.38 -14.03 20.85
CA ALA A 69 1.96 -13.77 21.17
C ALA A 69 1.71 -12.28 21.43
N ALA A 70 2.68 -11.60 22.03
CA ALA A 70 2.70 -10.15 22.19
C ALA A 70 4.14 -9.62 22.24
N VAL A 71 4.32 -8.38 21.83
CA VAL A 71 5.57 -7.63 21.97
C VAL A 71 5.30 -6.32 22.70
N TRP A 72 6.09 -6.06 23.73
CA TRP A 72 6.01 -4.85 24.53
C TRP A 72 7.17 -3.93 24.16
N TYR A 73 6.82 -2.65 23.95
CA TYR A 73 7.79 -1.58 23.67
C TYR A 73 7.67 -0.51 24.72
N LYS A 74 8.81 0.11 25.09
CA LYS A 74 8.84 1.23 26.04
C LYS A 74 9.89 2.24 25.63
N ARG A 75 9.54 3.53 25.71
CA ARG A 75 10.46 4.64 25.46
C ARG A 75 10.11 5.85 26.29
N THR A 76 11.13 6.62 26.68
CA THR A 76 10.93 7.97 27.24
C THR A 76 11.14 9.04 26.17
N PHE A 77 10.44 10.16 26.31
CA PHE A 77 10.55 11.32 25.45
C PHE A 77 10.26 12.62 26.22
N THR A 78 10.80 13.72 25.70
CA THR A 78 10.52 15.07 26.22
C THR A 78 10.01 15.93 25.07
N LEU A 79 8.90 16.64 25.30
CA LEU A 79 8.33 17.52 24.29
C LEU A 79 9.21 18.76 24.08
N PRO A 80 9.36 19.21 22.81
CA PRO A 80 10.00 20.47 22.53
C PRO A 80 9.13 21.65 23.04
N LYS A 81 9.77 22.77 23.35
CA LYS A 81 9.08 23.98 23.84
C LYS A 81 7.96 24.45 22.89
N ALA A 82 8.10 24.21 21.59
CA ALA A 82 7.11 24.56 20.58
C ALA A 82 5.77 23.80 20.73
N ALA A 83 5.76 22.68 21.45
CA ALA A 83 4.54 21.91 21.76
C ALA A 83 3.81 22.41 23.03
N ALA A 84 4.39 23.35 23.79
CA ALA A 84 3.80 23.84 25.02
C ALA A 84 2.44 24.50 24.76
N GLY A 85 1.39 24.08 25.49
CA GLY A 85 0.03 24.59 25.36
C GLY A 85 -0.69 24.14 24.07
N LYS A 86 -0.14 23.20 23.33
CA LYS A 86 -0.75 22.60 22.13
C LYS A 86 -1.42 21.27 22.46
N ARG A 87 -2.36 20.84 21.60
CA ARG A 87 -2.81 19.45 21.56
C ARG A 87 -1.68 18.59 20.96
N VAL A 88 -1.40 17.47 21.57
CA VAL A 88 -0.33 16.56 21.16
C VAL A 88 -0.91 15.22 20.75
N PHE A 89 -0.48 14.74 19.59
CA PHE A 89 -0.91 13.48 19.00
C PHE A 89 0.28 12.55 18.85
N LEU A 90 0.15 11.33 19.36
CA LEU A 90 1.08 10.24 19.10
C LEU A 90 0.58 9.45 17.89
N ASN A 91 1.44 9.34 16.89
CA ASN A 91 1.13 8.69 15.61
C ASN A 91 1.98 7.46 15.41
N PHE A 92 1.39 6.43 14.79
CA PHE A 92 2.04 5.23 14.33
C PHE A 92 1.77 5.07 12.83
N GLY A 93 2.79 4.73 12.05
CA GLY A 93 2.62 4.41 10.62
C GLY A 93 1.97 3.06 10.41
N ALA A 94 2.35 2.06 11.21
CA ALA A 94 1.68 0.76 11.32
C ALA A 94 2.19 -0.03 12.52
N VAL A 95 1.33 -0.87 13.10
CA VAL A 95 1.63 -1.84 14.15
C VAL A 95 0.89 -3.14 13.86
N ASP A 96 1.56 -4.24 13.59
CA ASP A 96 0.95 -5.54 13.33
C ASP A 96 0.77 -6.34 14.64
N TYR A 97 -0.42 -6.83 15.04
CA TYR A 97 -1.68 -6.60 14.35
C TYR A 97 -2.63 -5.74 15.20
N ALA A 98 -2.78 -5.99 16.50
CA ALA A 98 -3.59 -5.21 17.42
C ALA A 98 -2.70 -4.58 18.49
N CYS A 99 -2.96 -3.35 18.87
CA CYS A 99 -2.16 -2.72 19.92
C CYS A 99 -2.98 -1.94 20.94
N GLU A 100 -2.40 -1.78 22.12
CA GLU A 100 -2.82 -0.84 23.15
C GLU A 100 -1.63 0.04 23.53
N VAL A 101 -1.89 1.31 23.78
CA VAL A 101 -0.89 2.33 24.04
C VAL A 101 -1.16 3.06 25.35
N TRP A 102 -0.10 3.25 26.12
CA TRP A 102 -0.15 4.01 27.40
C TRP A 102 0.85 5.15 27.38
N ILE A 103 0.47 6.27 27.97
CA ILE A 103 1.34 7.39 28.27
C ILE A 103 1.35 7.58 29.79
N ASN A 104 2.53 7.53 30.41
CA ASN A 104 2.70 7.69 31.87
C ASN A 104 1.77 6.75 32.67
N GLY A 105 1.56 5.51 32.20
CA GLY A 105 0.68 4.53 32.82
C GLY A 105 -0.82 4.68 32.49
N VAL A 106 -1.22 5.74 31.78
CA VAL A 106 -2.61 5.97 31.37
C VAL A 106 -2.84 5.41 29.97
N SER A 107 -3.80 4.49 29.81
CA SER A 107 -4.20 3.99 28.47
C SER A 107 -4.81 5.11 27.64
N VAL A 108 -4.24 5.35 26.45
CA VAL A 108 -4.68 6.42 25.54
C VAL A 108 -5.47 5.89 24.36
N GLY A 109 -5.48 4.57 24.16
CA GLY A 109 -6.31 3.93 23.13
C GLY A 109 -5.79 2.59 22.65
N THR A 110 -6.58 1.98 21.77
CA THR A 110 -6.31 0.72 21.10
C THR A 110 -6.51 0.88 19.59
N HIS A 111 -5.77 0.10 18.80
CA HIS A 111 -5.98 0.00 17.35
C HIS A 111 -5.90 -1.46 16.91
N ARG A 112 -6.60 -1.81 15.83
CA ARG A 112 -6.56 -3.11 15.18
C ARG A 112 -6.42 -2.91 13.68
N GLY A 113 -5.48 -3.62 13.07
CA GLY A 113 -5.09 -3.50 11.68
C GLY A 113 -3.57 -3.33 11.57
N GLY A 114 -2.92 -4.17 10.73
CA GLY A 114 -1.45 -4.25 10.67
C GLY A 114 -0.80 -3.27 9.69
N TYR A 115 -1.58 -2.55 8.86
CA TYR A 115 -1.04 -1.89 7.66
C TYR A 115 -1.29 -0.39 7.57
N VAL A 116 -2.20 0.17 8.35
CA VAL A 116 -2.59 1.59 8.26
C VAL A 116 -2.17 2.36 9.49
N GLY A 117 -1.81 3.63 9.28
CA GLY A 117 -1.42 4.52 10.37
C GLY A 117 -2.63 5.01 11.17
N PHE A 118 -2.40 5.20 12.46
CA PHE A 118 -3.39 5.71 13.41
C PHE A 118 -2.76 6.70 14.40
N GLN A 119 -3.59 7.42 15.13
CA GLN A 119 -3.13 8.42 16.09
C GLN A 119 -3.99 8.41 17.35
N PHE A 120 -3.36 8.77 18.49
CA PHE A 120 -4.04 9.03 19.74
C PHE A 120 -3.72 10.44 20.23
N GLU A 121 -4.72 11.19 20.68
CA GLU A 121 -4.48 12.42 21.42
C GLU A 121 -3.97 12.07 22.81
N ILE A 122 -2.80 12.57 23.15
CA ILE A 122 -2.13 12.25 24.42
C ILE A 122 -2.04 13.45 25.37
N THR A 123 -2.58 14.61 25.01
CA THR A 123 -2.47 15.88 25.73
C THR A 123 -2.78 15.74 27.22
N GLY A 124 -3.88 15.06 27.56
CA GLY A 124 -4.34 14.88 28.93
C GLY A 124 -3.54 13.90 29.79
N ALA A 125 -2.66 13.10 29.17
CA ALA A 125 -1.81 12.12 29.85
C ALA A 125 -0.35 12.60 30.02
N LEU A 126 -0.02 13.78 29.46
CA LEU A 126 1.33 14.36 29.52
C LEU A 126 1.54 15.13 30.81
N HIS A 127 2.80 15.19 31.26
CA HIS A 127 3.28 16.09 32.29
C HIS A 127 4.55 16.83 31.84
N GLU A 128 4.98 17.83 32.62
CA GLU A 128 6.23 18.54 32.34
C GLU A 128 7.45 17.63 32.49
N GLY A 129 8.41 17.76 31.57
CA GLY A 129 9.65 17.00 31.57
C GLY A 129 9.55 15.71 30.78
N GLU A 130 10.13 14.65 31.31
CA GLU A 130 10.21 13.35 30.66
C GLU A 130 8.88 12.59 30.78
N ASN A 131 8.38 12.09 29.66
CA ASN A 131 7.18 11.26 29.55
C ASN A 131 7.54 9.88 29.05
N THR A 132 6.74 8.88 29.40
CA THR A 132 6.94 7.50 29.00
C THR A 132 5.81 7.03 28.11
N VAL A 133 6.14 6.45 26.94
CA VAL A 133 5.21 5.68 26.11
C VAL A 133 5.47 4.19 26.29
N VAL A 134 4.39 3.41 26.44
CA VAL A 134 4.39 1.96 26.41
C VAL A 134 3.43 1.50 25.34
N VAL A 135 3.83 0.51 24.54
CA VAL A 135 3.00 -0.13 23.50
C VAL A 135 3.00 -1.64 23.75
N CYS A 136 1.85 -2.26 23.74
CA CYS A 136 1.72 -3.70 23.63
C CYS A 136 1.11 -4.00 22.26
N ALA A 137 1.79 -4.79 21.44
CA ALA A 137 1.29 -5.30 20.17
C ALA A 137 0.99 -6.80 20.33
N ASP A 138 -0.25 -7.19 20.11
CA ASP A 138 -0.72 -8.57 20.12
C ASP A 138 -0.85 -9.06 18.66
N ASP A 139 -0.24 -10.21 18.33
CA ASP A 139 -0.30 -10.81 16.99
C ASP A 139 -0.63 -12.30 17.05
N ASP A 140 -1.81 -12.67 16.58
CA ASP A 140 -2.27 -14.07 16.47
C ASP A 140 -2.46 -14.45 15.00
N LEU A 141 -1.37 -14.39 14.23
CA LEU A 141 -1.35 -14.71 12.80
C LEU A 141 -1.96 -16.09 12.49
N ARG A 142 -1.81 -17.07 13.38
CA ARG A 142 -2.35 -18.43 13.20
C ARG A 142 -3.81 -18.58 13.61
N GLY A 143 -4.39 -17.57 14.23
CA GLY A 143 -5.79 -17.58 14.67
C GLY A 143 -6.82 -17.55 13.54
N GLY A 144 -6.39 -17.26 12.28
CA GLY A 144 -7.25 -17.20 11.10
C GLY A 144 -8.27 -16.04 11.14
N ARG A 145 -8.04 -15.03 11.98
CA ARG A 145 -8.96 -13.91 12.21
C ARG A 145 -8.39 -12.56 11.85
N GLN A 146 -7.26 -12.54 11.16
CA GLN A 146 -6.59 -11.34 10.69
C GLN A 146 -6.03 -11.54 9.28
N PRO A 147 -6.04 -10.52 8.42
CA PRO A 147 -5.27 -10.52 7.19
C PRO A 147 -3.78 -10.42 7.52
N TYR A 148 -2.93 -11.22 6.85
CA TYR A 148 -1.48 -11.19 7.04
C TYR A 148 -0.67 -11.28 5.74
N GLY A 149 -1.35 -11.38 4.59
CA GLY A 149 -0.68 -11.43 3.29
C GLY A 149 0.27 -12.61 3.13
N LYS A 150 1.50 -12.32 2.72
CA LYS A 150 2.54 -13.34 2.49
C LYS A 150 3.36 -13.70 3.72
N GLN A 151 2.95 -13.31 4.90
CA GLN A 151 3.61 -13.71 6.15
C GLN A 151 3.40 -15.20 6.41
N SER A 152 4.47 -15.91 6.79
CA SER A 152 4.42 -17.36 7.00
C SER A 152 3.63 -17.76 8.26
N SER A 153 2.67 -18.65 8.11
CA SER A 153 1.96 -19.30 9.22
C SER A 153 2.74 -20.47 9.84
N LEU A 154 3.93 -20.79 9.29
CA LEU A 154 4.86 -21.78 9.84
C LEU A 154 6.04 -21.10 10.54
N TYR A 155 6.84 -21.89 11.30
CA TYR A 155 8.05 -21.38 11.95
C TYR A 155 9.13 -20.86 11.00
N HIS A 156 9.07 -21.28 9.75
CA HIS A 156 10.01 -20.88 8.69
C HIS A 156 9.25 -20.40 7.46
N SER A 157 9.91 -19.66 6.60
CA SER A 157 9.38 -19.30 5.29
C SER A 157 9.27 -20.53 4.37
N TYR A 158 8.29 -20.54 3.47
CA TYR A 158 8.07 -21.67 2.53
C TYR A 158 7.28 -21.19 1.30
N GLY A 159 7.50 -21.83 0.13
CA GLY A 159 6.78 -21.48 -1.09
C GLY A 159 6.84 -19.99 -1.38
N CYS A 160 5.69 -19.35 -1.41
CA CYS A 160 5.52 -17.90 -1.56
C CYS A 160 5.05 -17.22 -0.26
N SER A 161 5.45 -17.75 0.90
CA SER A 161 5.23 -17.17 2.23
C SER A 161 6.58 -16.93 2.91
N TYR A 162 6.74 -15.77 3.55
CA TYR A 162 8.04 -15.25 4.01
C TYR A 162 8.04 -14.97 5.50
N THR A 163 9.19 -14.58 6.04
CA THR A 163 9.35 -14.22 7.45
C THR A 163 8.32 -13.17 7.86
N ARG A 164 7.75 -13.37 9.06
CA ARG A 164 6.70 -12.52 9.64
C ARG A 164 7.17 -11.13 10.01
N THR A 165 6.20 -10.30 10.32
CA THR A 165 6.37 -8.97 10.90
C THR A 165 5.42 -8.85 12.06
N THR A 166 5.92 -8.64 13.27
CA THR A 166 5.12 -8.47 14.49
C THR A 166 5.39 -7.09 15.11
N GLY A 167 4.34 -6.40 15.53
CA GLY A 167 4.44 -5.13 16.22
C GLY A 167 4.78 -3.94 15.34
N ILE A 168 5.54 -2.98 15.85
CA ILE A 168 5.85 -1.73 15.16
C ILE A 168 6.77 -1.99 13.96
N TRP A 169 6.32 -1.63 12.75
CA TRP A 169 7.12 -1.77 11.53
C TRP A 169 7.15 -0.53 10.63
N GLN A 170 6.47 0.56 11.04
CA GLN A 170 6.57 1.88 10.41
C GLN A 170 6.84 2.95 11.46
N THR A 171 7.25 4.13 11.00
CA THR A 171 7.64 5.27 11.85
C THR A 171 6.63 5.57 12.96
N VAL A 172 7.15 5.90 14.13
CA VAL A 172 6.41 6.45 15.27
C VAL A 172 6.81 7.92 15.44
N TRP A 173 5.82 8.82 15.59
CA TRP A 173 6.12 10.25 15.73
C TRP A 173 5.07 10.99 16.53
N LEU A 174 5.45 12.16 17.05
CA LEU A 174 4.53 13.12 17.65
C LEU A 174 4.21 14.25 16.68
N GLU A 175 2.99 14.75 16.73
CA GLU A 175 2.57 16.02 16.15
C GLU A 175 1.89 16.88 17.20
N TRP A 176 2.00 18.20 17.06
CA TRP A 176 1.26 19.14 17.92
C TRP A 176 0.58 20.21 17.10
N THR A 177 -0.63 20.55 17.51
CA THR A 177 -1.50 21.51 16.84
C THR A 177 -2.13 22.47 17.83
N ASN A 178 -2.76 23.53 17.34
CA ASN A 178 -3.69 24.31 18.12
C ASN A 178 -4.96 23.50 18.45
N GLU A 179 -5.87 24.12 19.20
CA GLU A 179 -7.16 23.50 19.59
C GLU A 179 -7.98 23.10 18.35
N THR A 180 -8.08 23.98 17.37
CA THR A 180 -8.75 23.71 16.10
C THR A 180 -7.71 23.39 15.02
N ARG A 181 -7.93 22.30 14.29
CA ARG A 181 -6.98 21.79 13.29
C ARG A 181 -7.67 21.20 12.06
N ILE A 182 -6.92 21.08 10.98
CA ILE A 182 -7.26 20.20 9.86
C ILE A 182 -6.98 18.77 10.33
N LYS A 183 -8.00 17.91 10.37
CA LYS A 183 -7.86 16.52 10.81
C LYS A 183 -7.48 15.60 9.67
N ASN A 184 -8.12 15.79 8.50
CA ASN A 184 -7.88 15.01 7.28
C ASN A 184 -8.18 15.84 6.04
N VAL A 185 -7.62 15.43 4.89
CA VAL A 185 -7.90 16.04 3.59
C VAL A 185 -8.06 14.96 2.53
N ARG A 186 -9.09 15.08 1.72
CA ARG A 186 -9.34 14.25 0.55
C ARG A 186 -9.28 15.13 -0.70
N LEU A 187 -8.48 14.71 -1.68
CA LEU A 187 -8.26 15.44 -2.94
C LEU A 187 -8.76 14.57 -4.10
N THR A 188 -9.76 15.08 -4.82
CA THR A 188 -10.34 14.39 -5.97
C THR A 188 -10.07 15.21 -7.24
N PRO A 189 -9.02 14.88 -8.01
CA PRO A 189 -8.70 15.57 -9.25
C PRO A 189 -9.65 15.17 -10.38
N ASP A 190 -9.96 16.13 -11.24
CA ASP A 190 -10.70 15.96 -12.49
C ASP A 190 -9.95 16.64 -13.63
N ALA A 191 -9.20 15.83 -14.40
CA ALA A 191 -8.44 16.33 -15.54
C ALA A 191 -9.30 16.74 -16.75
N VAL A 192 -10.57 16.31 -16.79
CA VAL A 192 -11.51 16.73 -17.87
C VAL A 192 -11.93 18.19 -17.68
N ASN A 193 -12.19 18.57 -16.43
CA ASN A 193 -12.64 19.92 -16.07
C ASN A 193 -11.48 20.78 -15.50
N ASN A 194 -10.23 20.30 -15.52
CA ASN A 194 -9.06 20.97 -14.97
C ASN A 194 -9.30 21.46 -13.54
N SER A 195 -9.78 20.58 -12.69
CA SER A 195 -10.15 20.96 -11.33
C SER A 195 -9.73 19.91 -10.31
N VAL A 196 -9.68 20.32 -9.04
CA VAL A 196 -9.56 19.42 -7.90
C VAL A 196 -10.60 19.78 -6.85
N LEU A 197 -11.39 18.79 -6.43
CA LEU A 197 -12.27 18.93 -5.27
C LEU A 197 -11.41 18.69 -4.01
N ILE A 198 -11.39 19.68 -3.14
CA ILE A 198 -10.69 19.65 -1.85
C ILE A 198 -11.76 19.51 -0.76
N GLU A 199 -11.68 18.44 0.01
CA GLU A 199 -12.58 18.17 1.14
C GLU A 199 -11.71 18.02 2.40
N ALA A 200 -11.80 19.00 3.31
CA ALA A 200 -11.10 18.98 4.58
C ALA A 200 -12.05 18.61 5.72
N GLU A 201 -11.63 17.69 6.57
CA GLU A 201 -12.24 17.39 7.86
C GLU A 201 -11.53 18.22 8.93
N LEU A 202 -12.30 18.92 9.75
CA LEU A 202 -11.81 19.79 10.82
C LEU A 202 -12.13 19.21 12.19
N ASP A 203 -11.26 19.47 13.16
CA ASP A 203 -11.40 19.01 14.54
C ASP A 203 -11.22 20.20 15.50
N GLY A 204 -12.00 20.25 16.58
CA GLY A 204 -12.05 21.35 17.55
C GLY A 204 -13.23 22.31 17.32
N ASP A 205 -13.16 23.52 17.88
CA ASP A 205 -14.17 24.56 17.65
C ASP A 205 -14.00 25.17 16.26
N VAL A 206 -14.98 24.98 15.39
CA VAL A 206 -14.96 25.44 13.99
C VAL A 206 -15.79 26.71 13.75
N LYS A 207 -16.30 27.35 14.79
CA LYS A 207 -17.11 28.58 14.65
C LYS A 207 -16.25 29.73 14.11
N GLY A 208 -16.69 30.34 13.02
CA GLY A 208 -16.00 31.47 12.38
C GLY A 208 -14.64 31.09 11.78
N VAL A 209 -14.46 29.81 11.41
CA VAL A 209 -13.24 29.32 10.78
C VAL A 209 -13.40 29.30 9.26
N SER A 210 -12.41 29.79 8.54
CA SER A 210 -12.25 29.63 7.10
C SER A 210 -11.03 28.78 6.78
N LEU A 211 -11.08 28.05 5.64
CA LEU A 211 -9.98 27.30 5.05
C LEU A 211 -9.55 28.00 3.76
N SER A 212 -8.28 28.39 3.67
CA SER A 212 -7.63 28.78 2.44
C SER A 212 -6.84 27.60 1.87
N ALA A 213 -6.94 27.37 0.55
CA ALA A 213 -6.17 26.39 -0.20
C ALA A 213 -5.42 27.10 -1.33
N ARG A 214 -4.09 27.05 -1.31
CA ARG A 214 -3.20 27.63 -2.30
C ARG A 214 -2.42 26.55 -3.05
N ALA A 215 -2.55 26.52 -4.38
CA ALA A 215 -1.80 25.62 -5.24
C ALA A 215 -0.64 26.36 -5.94
N SER A 216 0.48 25.65 -6.10
CA SER A 216 1.63 26.09 -6.89
C SER A 216 2.20 24.91 -7.68
N PHE A 217 2.84 25.20 -8.83
CA PHE A 217 3.52 24.20 -9.63
C PHE A 217 4.98 24.64 -9.85
N GLU A 218 5.94 23.78 -9.51
CA GLU A 218 7.39 24.06 -9.54
C GLU A 218 7.78 25.37 -8.81
N GLY A 219 7.04 25.69 -7.75
CA GLY A 219 7.23 26.90 -6.94
C GLY A 219 6.51 28.15 -7.46
N GLU A 220 5.96 28.11 -8.67
CA GLU A 220 5.17 29.21 -9.22
C GLU A 220 3.72 29.15 -8.77
N TYR A 221 3.14 30.30 -8.43
CA TYR A 221 1.75 30.43 -8.01
C TYR A 221 0.78 30.06 -9.14
N GLU A 222 -0.20 29.25 -8.86
CA GLU A 222 -1.27 28.88 -9.80
C GLU A 222 -2.61 29.49 -9.42
N THR A 223 -3.13 29.16 -8.22
CA THR A 223 -4.45 29.61 -7.78
C THR A 223 -4.60 29.51 -6.25
N GLU A 224 -5.52 30.27 -5.70
CA GLU A 224 -5.89 30.23 -4.28
C GLU A 224 -7.39 30.41 -4.13
N LEU A 225 -8.00 29.64 -3.23
CA LEU A 225 -9.40 29.72 -2.85
C LEU A 225 -9.53 29.77 -1.35
N GLU A 226 -10.64 30.36 -0.87
CA GLU A 226 -11.03 30.34 0.52
C GLU A 226 -12.51 29.95 0.65
N ALA A 227 -12.83 29.14 1.66
CA ALA A 227 -14.19 28.74 1.98
C ALA A 227 -14.41 28.71 3.49
N ASP A 228 -15.59 29.15 3.93
CA ASP A 228 -16.00 29.04 5.33
C ASP A 228 -16.26 27.58 5.68
N ALA A 229 -15.91 27.21 6.92
CA ALA A 229 -16.23 25.89 7.46
C ALA A 229 -17.74 25.73 7.64
N CYS A 230 -18.26 24.59 7.18
CA CYS A 230 -19.63 24.18 7.38
C CYS A 230 -19.68 22.98 8.33
N GLY A 231 -19.96 23.23 9.61
CA GLY A 231 -19.75 22.23 10.65
C GLY A 231 -18.27 21.83 10.73
N SER A 232 -17.99 20.54 10.85
CA SER A 232 -16.63 19.99 10.91
C SER A 232 -15.98 19.76 9.53
N THR A 233 -16.46 20.43 8.48
CA THR A 233 -15.93 20.25 7.11
C THR A 233 -15.77 21.59 6.38
N ALA A 234 -14.78 21.65 5.49
CA ALA A 234 -14.66 22.70 4.48
C ALA A 234 -14.47 22.05 3.11
N ARG A 235 -15.20 22.55 2.10
CA ARG A 235 -15.19 21.99 0.73
C ARG A 235 -15.02 23.10 -0.28
N MET A 236 -14.18 22.87 -1.28
CA MET A 236 -13.97 23.81 -2.38
C MET A 236 -13.59 23.08 -3.66
N LEU A 237 -14.03 23.61 -4.79
CA LEU A 237 -13.65 23.16 -6.12
C LEU A 237 -12.62 24.17 -6.68
N MET A 238 -11.37 23.75 -6.75
CA MET A 238 -10.28 24.56 -7.27
C MET A 238 -10.13 24.33 -8.77
N LEU A 239 -10.18 25.40 -9.57
CA LEU A 239 -9.93 25.36 -11.00
C LEU A 239 -8.46 25.69 -11.28
N ILE A 240 -7.86 24.97 -12.22
CA ILE A 240 -6.48 25.14 -12.68
C ILE A 240 -6.52 25.70 -14.09
N GLU A 241 -6.07 26.95 -14.28
CA GLU A 241 -6.14 27.62 -15.58
C GLU A 241 -5.10 27.06 -16.57
N ASN A 242 -3.88 26.74 -16.08
CA ASN A 242 -2.79 26.19 -16.88
C ASN A 242 -2.46 24.77 -16.42
N PRO A 243 -3.18 23.73 -16.87
CA PRO A 243 -3.08 22.41 -16.30
C PRO A 243 -1.78 21.69 -16.70
N HIS A 244 -1.07 21.18 -15.69
CA HIS A 244 0.05 20.26 -15.80
C HIS A 244 -0.44 18.87 -15.38
N TYR A 245 -0.74 18.01 -16.35
CA TYR A 245 -1.32 16.70 -16.06
C TYR A 245 -0.26 15.73 -15.54
N TRP A 246 -0.65 14.98 -14.52
CA TRP A 246 0.11 13.83 -14.11
C TRP A 246 -0.06 12.69 -15.13
N ASN A 247 1.04 12.18 -15.67
CA ASN A 247 1.04 11.09 -16.64
C ASN A 247 2.07 10.02 -16.26
N VAL A 248 2.00 8.88 -16.94
CA VAL A 248 2.99 7.82 -16.81
C VAL A 248 4.38 8.32 -17.21
N GLY A 249 5.35 8.23 -16.31
CA GLY A 249 6.71 8.75 -16.49
C GLY A 249 6.83 10.26 -16.35
N GLU A 250 5.73 10.97 -16.07
CA GLU A 250 5.68 12.43 -15.86
C GLU A 250 4.89 12.70 -14.58
N GLY A 251 5.56 12.64 -13.44
CA GLY A 251 4.96 12.86 -12.12
C GLY A 251 4.71 14.33 -11.81
N ASN A 252 3.96 15.05 -12.66
CA ASN A 252 3.60 16.44 -12.44
C ASN A 252 2.67 16.58 -11.23
N LEU A 253 3.18 17.21 -10.18
CA LEU A 253 2.47 17.39 -8.91
C LEU A 253 2.38 18.88 -8.58
N TYR A 254 1.20 19.32 -8.18
CA TYR A 254 0.97 20.63 -7.58
C TYR A 254 1.24 20.55 -6.09
N ASP A 255 2.03 21.47 -5.56
CA ASP A 255 2.10 21.69 -4.11
C ASP A 255 0.81 22.38 -3.66
N LEU A 256 0.25 21.91 -2.52
CA LEU A 256 -0.96 22.45 -1.94
C LEU A 256 -0.71 22.86 -0.49
N GLN A 257 -0.84 24.15 -0.20
CA GLN A 257 -0.84 24.67 1.16
C GLN A 257 -2.26 24.90 1.63
N LEU A 258 -2.63 24.34 2.78
CA LEU A 258 -3.91 24.53 3.45
C LEU A 258 -3.70 25.30 4.73
N THR A 259 -4.47 26.38 4.91
CA THR A 259 -4.36 27.29 6.04
C THR A 259 -5.73 27.54 6.66
N LEU A 260 -5.92 27.17 7.93
CA LEU A 260 -7.10 27.54 8.70
C LEU A 260 -6.94 28.92 9.33
N ARG A 261 -7.97 29.75 9.20
CA ARG A 261 -8.01 31.07 9.81
C ARG A 261 -9.26 31.25 10.67
N ARG A 262 -9.11 32.06 11.72
CA ARG A 262 -10.20 32.60 12.53
C ARG A 262 -9.93 34.08 12.79
N ASP A 263 -10.89 34.94 12.48
CA ASP A 263 -10.75 36.40 12.60
C ASP A 263 -9.48 36.94 11.88
N GLY A 264 -9.09 36.32 10.79
CA GLY A 264 -7.90 36.66 10.00
C GLY A 264 -6.58 36.07 10.51
N GLU A 265 -6.56 35.52 11.73
CA GLU A 265 -5.35 34.87 12.29
C GLU A 265 -5.23 33.40 11.85
N VAL A 266 -4.00 32.97 11.56
CA VAL A 266 -3.69 31.58 11.23
C VAL A 266 -3.75 30.73 12.50
N ILE A 267 -4.61 29.71 12.49
CA ILE A 267 -4.78 28.79 13.61
C ILE A 267 -4.25 27.38 13.32
N ASP A 268 -4.14 26.96 12.05
CA ASP A 268 -3.50 25.71 11.66
C ASP A 268 -3.01 25.78 10.22
N GLU A 269 -1.95 25.05 9.91
CA GLU A 269 -1.39 24.94 8.56
C GLU A 269 -0.92 23.52 8.29
N MET A 270 -1.10 23.08 7.04
CA MET A 270 -0.53 21.84 6.55
C MET A 270 -0.16 21.96 5.08
N LYS A 271 0.79 21.14 4.66
CA LYS A 271 1.24 21.01 3.25
C LYS A 271 0.81 19.65 2.72
N SER A 272 0.36 19.66 1.47
CA SER A 272 -0.04 18.49 0.72
C SER A 272 0.40 18.63 -0.73
N TYR A 273 0.01 17.71 -1.60
CA TYR A 273 0.15 17.80 -3.04
C TYR A 273 -0.94 17.00 -3.74
N PHE A 274 -1.18 17.27 -5.03
CA PHE A 274 -2.05 16.49 -5.89
C PHE A 274 -1.50 16.41 -7.31
N GLY A 275 -1.87 15.35 -8.03
CA GLY A 275 -1.66 15.23 -9.47
C GLY A 275 -2.97 15.32 -10.22
N LEU A 276 -3.04 16.18 -11.23
CA LEU A 276 -4.24 16.33 -12.05
C LEU A 276 -4.34 15.17 -13.05
N ARG A 277 -5.21 14.21 -12.76
CA ARG A 277 -5.33 12.96 -13.50
C ARG A 277 -6.76 12.42 -13.47
N THR A 278 -7.18 11.81 -14.61
CA THR A 278 -8.41 11.04 -14.74
C THR A 278 -8.11 9.65 -15.31
N ILE A 279 -8.76 8.62 -14.79
CA ILE A 279 -8.72 7.25 -15.33
C ILE A 279 -10.08 6.94 -15.92
N SER A 280 -10.09 6.34 -17.11
CA SER A 280 -11.30 5.84 -17.76
C SER A 280 -10.98 4.64 -18.66
N PHE A 281 -12.01 4.03 -19.23
CA PHE A 281 -11.86 2.92 -20.16
C PHE A 281 -12.64 3.20 -21.45
N ASP A 282 -12.05 2.76 -22.58
CA ASP A 282 -12.70 2.71 -23.89
C ASP A 282 -12.55 1.28 -24.44
N GLY A 283 -13.59 0.47 -24.26
CA GLY A 283 -13.54 -0.97 -24.49
C GLY A 283 -12.44 -1.61 -23.63
N MET A 284 -11.43 -2.20 -24.27
CA MET A 284 -10.29 -2.83 -23.59
C MET A 284 -9.16 -1.85 -23.23
N LYS A 285 -9.25 -0.58 -23.66
CA LYS A 285 -8.18 0.39 -23.42
C LYS A 285 -8.34 1.07 -22.08
N CYS A 286 -7.30 1.00 -21.24
CA CYS A 286 -7.16 1.90 -20.10
C CYS A 286 -6.69 3.27 -20.59
N LEU A 287 -7.39 4.31 -20.20
CA LEU A 287 -7.07 5.69 -20.58
C LEU A 287 -6.61 6.47 -19.34
N ILE A 288 -5.43 7.09 -19.42
CA ILE A 288 -4.97 8.12 -18.48
C ILE A 288 -5.08 9.47 -19.19
N ASN A 289 -5.87 10.38 -18.65
CA ASN A 289 -6.14 11.69 -19.28
C ASN A 289 -6.61 11.57 -20.74
N GLY A 290 -7.45 10.58 -21.05
CA GLY A 290 -7.95 10.29 -22.38
C GLY A 290 -6.95 9.65 -23.35
N ARG A 291 -5.72 9.33 -22.91
CA ARG A 291 -4.69 8.66 -23.73
C ARG A 291 -4.59 7.19 -23.35
N SER A 292 -4.54 6.31 -24.35
CA SER A 292 -4.38 4.87 -24.14
C SER A 292 -3.03 4.56 -23.51
N VAL A 293 -3.06 3.84 -22.39
CA VAL A 293 -1.88 3.37 -21.66
C VAL A 293 -1.99 1.87 -21.48
N PHE A 294 -1.10 1.11 -22.10
CA PHE A 294 -0.96 -0.30 -21.80
C PHE A 294 -0.21 -0.47 -20.47
N GLN A 295 -0.81 -1.15 -19.52
CA GLN A 295 -0.24 -1.33 -18.19
C GLN A 295 0.79 -2.47 -18.22
N ARG A 296 2.07 -2.12 -18.19
CA ARG A 296 3.21 -3.04 -18.07
C ARG A 296 3.63 -3.11 -16.62
N LEU A 297 2.93 -3.95 -15.85
CA LEU A 297 3.15 -4.00 -14.41
C LEU A 297 4.08 -5.14 -14.02
N ILE A 298 4.67 -4.98 -12.86
CA ILE A 298 5.42 -6.01 -12.16
C ILE A 298 4.81 -6.25 -10.78
N LEU A 299 4.90 -7.46 -10.27
CA LEU A 299 4.47 -7.79 -8.92
C LEU A 299 5.56 -7.37 -7.95
N ASP A 300 5.24 -6.51 -6.99
CA ASP A 300 6.13 -6.09 -5.91
C ASP A 300 5.62 -6.59 -4.57
N GLN A 301 6.43 -7.39 -3.88
CA GLN A 301 6.10 -7.95 -2.57
C GLN A 301 6.44 -6.99 -1.42
N GLY A 302 7.32 -6.01 -1.65
CA GLY A 302 7.73 -5.03 -0.65
C GLY A 302 8.47 -5.62 0.55
N PHE A 303 9.25 -6.70 0.36
CA PHE A 303 10.11 -7.30 1.39
C PHE A 303 11.57 -6.90 1.18
N TYR A 304 12.29 -6.72 2.28
CA TYR A 304 13.70 -6.31 2.31
C TYR A 304 14.54 -7.29 3.12
N PRO A 305 15.76 -7.64 2.67
CA PRO A 305 16.58 -8.65 3.34
C PRO A 305 16.85 -8.38 4.82
N ASP A 306 17.03 -7.11 5.16
CA ASP A 306 17.46 -6.70 6.51
C ASP A 306 16.31 -6.13 7.34
N GLY A 307 15.25 -5.64 6.69
CA GLY A 307 14.13 -4.95 7.34
C GLY A 307 12.79 -5.68 7.27
N ILE A 308 12.72 -6.77 6.50
CA ILE A 308 11.50 -7.56 6.22
C ILE A 308 10.42 -6.66 5.59
N TYR A 309 9.42 -6.20 6.32
CA TYR A 309 8.41 -5.27 5.79
C TYR A 309 8.89 -3.82 5.72
N THR A 310 9.91 -3.44 6.48
CA THR A 310 10.38 -2.06 6.58
C THR A 310 11.57 -1.84 5.66
N ALA A 311 11.45 -0.94 4.69
CA ALA A 311 12.58 -0.54 3.87
C ALA A 311 13.70 0.05 4.74
N PRO A 312 14.97 -0.29 4.51
CA PRO A 312 16.09 0.26 5.31
C PRO A 312 16.17 1.78 5.26
N THR A 313 15.87 2.36 4.12
CA THR A 313 15.89 3.81 3.87
C THR A 313 14.76 4.24 2.94
N ASP A 314 14.46 5.54 2.90
CA ASP A 314 13.53 6.13 1.94
C ASP A 314 14.00 5.95 0.48
N ASP A 315 15.33 5.99 0.26
CA ASP A 315 15.93 5.76 -1.06
C ASP A 315 15.72 4.32 -1.57
N GLU A 316 15.59 3.31 -0.69
CA GLU A 316 15.27 1.95 -1.13
C GLU A 316 13.83 1.81 -1.63
N LEU A 317 12.87 2.55 -1.07
CA LEU A 317 11.51 2.62 -1.59
C LEU A 317 11.49 3.20 -3.01
N LYS A 318 12.20 4.31 -3.21
CA LYS A 318 12.39 4.93 -4.52
C LYS A 318 13.14 3.99 -5.48
N GLY A 319 14.17 3.32 -4.97
CA GLY A 319 15.02 2.40 -5.72
C GLY A 319 14.27 1.23 -6.32
N ASP A 320 13.27 0.65 -5.63
CA ASP A 320 12.47 -0.46 -6.18
C ASP A 320 11.61 0.03 -7.38
N ILE A 321 11.07 1.25 -7.33
CA ILE A 321 10.38 1.88 -8.47
C ILE A 321 11.37 2.10 -9.63
N GLU A 322 12.55 2.66 -9.37
CA GLU A 322 13.56 2.93 -10.38
C GLU A 322 14.07 1.64 -11.04
N ARG A 323 14.24 0.55 -10.27
CA ARG A 323 14.58 -0.80 -10.76
C ARG A 323 13.50 -1.34 -11.71
N SER A 324 12.22 -1.19 -11.35
CA SER A 324 11.09 -1.56 -12.19
C SER A 324 11.07 -0.78 -13.52
N LEU A 325 11.21 0.54 -13.43
CA LEU A 325 11.28 1.42 -14.61
C LEU A 325 12.49 1.10 -15.51
N ALA A 326 13.64 0.74 -14.94
CA ALA A 326 14.83 0.37 -15.68
C ALA A 326 14.62 -0.89 -16.54
N MET A 327 13.74 -1.80 -16.13
CA MET A 327 13.36 -3.01 -16.86
C MET A 327 12.16 -2.82 -17.81
N GLY A 328 11.68 -1.57 -17.97
CA GLY A 328 10.65 -1.21 -18.96
C GLY A 328 9.21 -1.37 -18.47
N PHE A 329 8.99 -1.64 -17.19
CA PHE A 329 7.67 -1.57 -16.58
C PHE A 329 7.26 -0.12 -16.35
N ASN A 330 5.97 0.13 -16.24
CA ASN A 330 5.42 1.46 -15.95
C ASN A 330 4.57 1.49 -14.68
N GLY A 331 4.57 0.40 -13.92
CA GLY A 331 3.82 0.28 -12.68
C GLY A 331 3.98 -1.08 -12.00
N ALA A 332 3.31 -1.22 -10.86
CA ALA A 332 3.28 -2.46 -10.08
C ALA A 332 1.88 -2.77 -9.53
N ARG A 333 1.63 -4.06 -9.28
CA ARG A 333 0.70 -4.48 -8.25
C ARG A 333 1.47 -4.55 -6.93
N LEU A 334 0.97 -3.83 -5.91
CA LEU A 334 1.56 -3.79 -4.57
C LEU A 334 1.02 -4.99 -3.77
N HIS A 335 1.66 -6.17 -4.01
CA HIS A 335 1.05 -7.46 -3.78
C HIS A 335 1.01 -7.88 -2.32
N GLN A 336 -0.21 -8.23 -1.85
CA GLN A 336 -0.46 -8.81 -0.53
C GLN A 336 0.15 -8.01 0.64
N LYS A 337 0.31 -6.70 0.44
CA LYS A 337 0.84 -5.76 1.41
C LYS A 337 0.31 -4.36 1.10
N VAL A 338 -0.11 -3.62 2.13
CA VAL A 338 -0.39 -2.20 1.99
C VAL A 338 0.91 -1.44 2.20
N PHE A 339 1.45 -0.88 1.12
CA PHE A 339 2.73 -0.19 1.15
C PHE A 339 2.64 1.12 1.94
N GLU A 340 3.75 1.56 2.49
CA GLU A 340 3.80 2.81 3.26
C GLU A 340 3.58 4.06 2.38
N PRO A 341 3.04 5.17 2.93
CA PRO A 341 2.76 6.38 2.15
C PRO A 341 3.98 6.97 1.43
N ARG A 342 5.19 6.72 1.94
CA ARG A 342 6.45 7.14 1.30
C ARG A 342 6.70 6.44 -0.03
N PHE A 343 6.31 5.17 -0.20
CA PHE A 343 6.39 4.49 -1.49
C PHE A 343 5.47 5.15 -2.52
N LEU A 344 4.20 5.43 -2.12
CA LEU A 344 3.25 6.11 -3.00
C LEU A 344 3.73 7.53 -3.38
N TYR A 345 4.35 8.26 -2.45
CA TYR A 345 4.96 9.55 -2.74
C TYR A 345 6.00 9.47 -3.87
N TRP A 346 6.88 8.47 -3.85
CA TRP A 346 7.85 8.27 -4.92
C TRP A 346 7.19 7.81 -6.22
N ALA A 347 6.17 6.96 -6.15
CA ALA A 347 5.37 6.56 -7.30
C ALA A 347 4.65 7.77 -7.93
N ASP A 348 4.08 8.64 -7.12
CA ASP A 348 3.43 9.88 -7.55
C ASP A 348 4.43 10.80 -8.28
N ARG A 349 5.62 10.98 -7.72
CA ARG A 349 6.67 11.85 -8.30
C ARG A 349 7.32 11.29 -9.55
N LEU A 350 7.35 9.97 -9.71
CA LEU A 350 7.98 9.32 -10.87
C LEU A 350 6.98 8.96 -11.98
N GLY A 351 5.69 9.26 -11.79
CA GLY A 351 4.66 8.89 -12.76
C GLY A 351 4.49 7.37 -12.90
N TYR A 352 4.57 6.63 -11.79
CA TYR A 352 4.52 5.19 -11.72
C TYR A 352 3.12 4.69 -11.33
N LEU A 353 2.57 3.72 -12.06
CA LEU A 353 1.24 3.19 -11.81
C LEU A 353 1.24 2.19 -10.65
N CYS A 354 0.31 2.33 -9.72
CA CYS A 354 0.15 1.40 -8.59
C CYS A 354 -1.27 0.84 -8.52
N TRP A 355 -1.39 -0.47 -8.42
CA TRP A 355 -2.61 -1.12 -7.95
C TRP A 355 -2.50 -1.31 -6.44
N GLY A 356 -3.39 -0.64 -5.70
CA GLY A 356 -3.49 -0.80 -4.24
C GLY A 356 -4.18 -2.11 -3.90
N GLU A 357 -3.50 -2.93 -3.08
CA GLU A 357 -3.98 -4.27 -2.74
C GLU A 357 -3.98 -4.47 -1.23
N MET A 358 -4.97 -5.23 -0.73
CA MET A 358 -5.00 -5.63 0.67
C MET A 358 -4.19 -6.90 0.89
N ALA A 359 -3.56 -7.03 2.05
CA ALA A 359 -2.89 -8.24 2.50
C ALA A 359 -3.93 -9.33 2.87
N SER A 360 -4.71 -9.77 1.90
CA SER A 360 -5.96 -10.51 2.13
C SER A 360 -5.78 -11.95 2.60
N TRP A 361 -4.62 -12.56 2.33
CA TRP A 361 -4.37 -13.91 2.82
C TRP A 361 -4.35 -13.96 4.35
N GLY A 362 -4.77 -15.09 4.92
CA GLY A 362 -5.03 -15.22 6.35
C GLY A 362 -6.46 -14.89 6.77
N ALA A 363 -7.16 -14.09 6.00
CA ALA A 363 -8.57 -13.80 6.19
C ALA A 363 -9.41 -14.77 5.35
N ASP A 364 -10.15 -15.68 5.97
CA ASP A 364 -11.06 -16.58 5.22
C ASP A 364 -12.41 -15.90 4.97
N PRO A 365 -12.75 -15.52 3.73
CA PRO A 365 -14.02 -14.87 3.42
C PRO A 365 -15.26 -15.77 3.62
N LYS A 366 -15.07 -17.08 3.88
CA LYS A 366 -16.17 -17.97 4.31
C LYS A 366 -16.61 -17.69 5.74
N ASP A 367 -15.71 -17.17 6.57
CA ASP A 367 -16.02 -16.82 7.95
C ASP A 367 -16.64 -15.42 8.02
N GLY A 368 -17.92 -15.35 8.35
CA GLY A 368 -18.63 -14.06 8.46
C GLY A 368 -18.07 -13.13 9.54
N TRP A 369 -17.28 -13.64 10.48
CA TRP A 369 -16.63 -12.83 11.52
C TRP A 369 -15.41 -12.07 11.03
N ILE A 370 -14.80 -12.48 9.91
CA ILE A 370 -13.64 -11.77 9.34
C ILE A 370 -14.02 -10.47 8.67
N LEU A 371 -15.23 -10.38 8.12
CA LEU A 371 -15.65 -9.25 7.29
C LEU A 371 -15.59 -7.90 8.02
N PRO A 372 -16.06 -7.74 9.27
CA PRO A 372 -15.92 -6.47 9.98
C PRO A 372 -14.46 -6.06 10.15
N ALA A 373 -13.60 -6.95 10.64
CA ALA A 373 -12.17 -6.65 10.84
C ALA A 373 -11.45 -6.32 9.53
N PHE A 374 -11.76 -7.05 8.47
CA PHE A 374 -11.21 -6.79 7.13
C PHE A 374 -11.68 -5.45 6.56
N LEU A 375 -12.98 -5.14 6.70
CA LEU A 375 -13.54 -3.89 6.17
C LEU A 375 -13.07 -2.66 6.95
N ASP A 376 -12.96 -2.77 8.27
CA ASP A 376 -12.45 -1.66 9.09
C ASP A 376 -11.08 -1.21 8.57
N GLU A 377 -10.14 -2.14 8.43
CA GLU A 377 -8.81 -1.83 7.91
C GLU A 377 -8.81 -1.45 6.43
N TRP A 378 -9.58 -2.14 5.57
CA TRP A 378 -9.66 -1.81 4.15
C TRP A 378 -10.22 -0.40 3.88
N VAL A 379 -11.21 0.03 4.66
CA VAL A 379 -11.75 1.39 4.61
C VAL A 379 -10.69 2.42 4.99
N GLU A 380 -9.89 2.15 6.01
CA GLU A 380 -8.76 3.00 6.39
C GLU A 380 -7.71 3.10 5.26
N VAL A 381 -7.38 1.98 4.59
CA VAL A 381 -6.51 1.96 3.41
C VAL A 381 -7.04 2.86 2.30
N LEU A 382 -8.32 2.69 1.94
CA LEU A 382 -8.95 3.48 0.89
C LEU A 382 -8.93 4.98 1.19
N HIS A 383 -9.21 5.36 2.45
CA HIS A 383 -9.16 6.78 2.86
C HIS A 383 -7.75 7.34 2.87
N ARG A 384 -6.76 6.56 3.35
CA ARG A 384 -5.35 6.97 3.41
C ARG A 384 -4.79 7.25 2.02
N ASP A 385 -5.04 6.36 1.07
CA ASP A 385 -4.38 6.35 -0.24
C ASP A 385 -5.23 6.99 -1.35
N TYR A 386 -6.46 7.42 -1.04
CA TYR A 386 -7.39 8.01 -2.01
C TYR A 386 -6.78 9.13 -2.85
N SER A 387 -6.01 10.02 -2.22
CA SER A 387 -5.48 11.21 -2.86
C SER A 387 -4.21 10.96 -3.69
N ALA A 388 -3.64 9.73 -3.67
CA ALA A 388 -2.44 9.39 -4.43
C ALA A 388 -2.74 9.27 -5.94
N PRO A 389 -2.14 10.10 -6.81
CA PRO A 389 -2.38 10.01 -8.25
C PRO A 389 -1.82 8.72 -8.87
N SER A 390 -0.80 8.10 -8.29
CA SER A 390 -0.22 6.82 -8.74
C SER A 390 -1.17 5.64 -8.58
N ILE A 391 -2.08 5.66 -7.61
CA ILE A 391 -3.07 4.59 -7.45
C ILE A 391 -4.06 4.63 -8.63
N VAL A 392 -4.07 3.58 -9.44
CA VAL A 392 -4.89 3.47 -10.67
C VAL A 392 -5.98 2.41 -10.59
N GLY A 393 -6.00 1.61 -9.54
CA GLY A 393 -7.02 0.60 -9.28
C GLY A 393 -6.85 -0.04 -7.91
N TRP A 394 -7.88 -0.75 -7.47
CA TRP A 394 -7.96 -1.41 -6.18
C TRP A 394 -8.16 -2.91 -6.33
N CYS A 395 -7.54 -3.69 -5.44
CA CYS A 395 -7.68 -5.14 -5.37
C CYS A 395 -7.79 -5.61 -3.91
N PRO A 396 -8.99 -5.73 -3.33
CA PRO A 396 -9.15 -6.14 -1.94
C PRO A 396 -8.81 -7.61 -1.68
N TRP A 397 -9.02 -8.51 -2.66
CA TRP A 397 -8.75 -9.93 -2.49
C TRP A 397 -7.83 -10.46 -3.59
N ASN A 398 -7.02 -11.46 -3.25
CA ASN A 398 -6.17 -12.18 -4.19
C ASN A 398 -6.43 -13.68 -4.11
N GLU A 399 -6.52 -14.35 -5.27
CA GLU A 399 -6.64 -15.81 -5.42
C GLU A 399 -7.70 -16.44 -4.51
N THR A 400 -8.84 -15.80 -4.40
CA THR A 400 -9.96 -16.30 -3.61
C THR A 400 -10.89 -17.13 -4.48
N TRP A 401 -10.92 -18.44 -4.23
CA TRP A 401 -11.66 -19.42 -5.02
C TRP A 401 -12.99 -19.76 -4.36
N ASN A 402 -14.05 -19.89 -5.16
CA ASN A 402 -15.37 -20.30 -4.67
C ASN A 402 -15.70 -21.75 -5.12
N GLU A 403 -14.78 -22.67 -4.90
CA GLU A 403 -14.88 -24.06 -5.36
C GLU A 403 -16.10 -24.81 -4.79
N GLU A 404 -16.52 -24.46 -3.58
CA GLU A 404 -17.59 -25.12 -2.84
C GLU A 404 -18.96 -24.44 -2.99
N ASN A 405 -19.14 -23.51 -3.95
CA ASN A 405 -20.35 -22.71 -4.09
C ASN A 405 -20.79 -22.05 -2.76
N ASN A 406 -19.85 -21.40 -2.06
CA ASN A 406 -20.08 -20.80 -0.76
C ASN A 406 -20.69 -19.40 -0.89
N GLY A 407 -21.99 -19.28 -0.58
CA GLY A 407 -22.72 -18.01 -0.65
C GLY A 407 -22.17 -16.93 0.30
N GLN A 408 -21.62 -17.31 1.46
CA GLN A 408 -21.02 -16.36 2.39
C GLN A 408 -19.75 -15.76 1.80
N ARG A 409 -18.88 -16.53 1.18
CA ARG A 409 -17.66 -16.04 0.50
C ARG A 409 -18.03 -15.03 -0.60
N ALA A 410 -19.01 -15.36 -1.44
CA ALA A 410 -19.48 -14.46 -2.49
C ALA A 410 -20.10 -13.17 -1.92
N ALA A 411 -20.84 -13.25 -0.81
CA ALA A 411 -21.40 -12.09 -0.14
C ALA A 411 -20.30 -11.17 0.42
N THR A 412 -19.25 -11.75 1.03
CA THR A 412 -18.08 -11.03 1.55
C THR A 412 -17.36 -10.27 0.44
N MET A 413 -17.04 -10.94 -0.67
CA MET A 413 -16.36 -10.33 -1.83
C MET A 413 -17.19 -9.21 -2.45
N ARG A 414 -18.50 -9.44 -2.67
CA ARG A 414 -19.43 -8.42 -3.20
C ARG A 414 -19.53 -7.22 -2.26
N THR A 415 -19.60 -7.43 -0.96
CA THR A 415 -19.68 -6.34 0.02
C THR A 415 -18.42 -5.52 -0.01
N THR A 416 -17.25 -6.15 -0.04
CA THR A 416 -15.95 -5.46 -0.10
C THR A 416 -15.83 -4.64 -1.39
N TYR A 417 -16.18 -5.21 -2.55
CA TYR A 417 -16.21 -4.47 -3.83
C TYR A 417 -17.12 -3.23 -3.73
N ARG A 418 -18.35 -3.39 -3.25
CA ARG A 418 -19.33 -2.29 -3.16
C ARG A 418 -18.88 -1.20 -2.19
N VAL A 419 -18.26 -1.57 -1.07
CA VAL A 419 -17.65 -0.60 -0.13
C VAL A 419 -16.52 0.15 -0.81
N THR A 420 -15.64 -0.55 -1.54
CA THR A 420 -14.57 0.08 -2.32
C THR A 420 -15.12 1.12 -3.29
N LYS A 421 -16.14 0.75 -4.08
CA LYS A 421 -16.76 1.66 -5.06
C LYS A 421 -17.57 2.79 -4.43
N ALA A 422 -18.12 2.59 -3.23
CA ALA A 422 -18.81 3.65 -2.49
C ALA A 422 -17.85 4.73 -1.97
N ILE A 423 -16.63 4.32 -1.58
CA ILE A 423 -15.59 5.24 -1.11
C ILE A 423 -14.86 5.88 -2.29
N ASP A 424 -14.46 5.06 -3.27
CA ASP A 424 -13.76 5.51 -4.47
C ASP A 424 -14.43 5.05 -5.77
N PRO A 425 -15.36 5.82 -6.30
CA PRO A 425 -15.98 5.54 -7.60
C PRO A 425 -15.07 5.91 -8.79
N THR A 426 -13.95 6.59 -8.56
CA THR A 426 -13.09 7.16 -9.62
C THR A 426 -12.11 6.16 -10.21
N ARG A 427 -11.88 5.03 -9.53
CA ARG A 427 -10.93 3.98 -9.93
C ARG A 427 -11.64 2.65 -10.13
N PRO A 428 -11.12 1.77 -11.03
CA PRO A 428 -11.61 0.40 -11.14
C PRO A 428 -11.23 -0.41 -9.91
N CYS A 429 -12.03 -1.45 -9.66
CA CYS A 429 -11.77 -2.45 -8.62
C CYS A 429 -11.83 -3.85 -9.23
N ILE A 430 -10.78 -4.64 -9.02
CA ILE A 430 -10.78 -6.09 -9.21
C ILE A 430 -11.17 -6.69 -7.87
N ASP A 431 -12.32 -7.34 -7.79
CA ASP A 431 -12.85 -7.86 -6.52
C ASP A 431 -11.95 -8.93 -5.90
N THR A 432 -11.40 -9.82 -6.74
CA THR A 432 -10.38 -10.81 -6.38
C THR A 432 -9.46 -11.09 -7.56
N SER A 433 -8.20 -10.76 -7.46
CA SER A 433 -7.25 -10.99 -8.55
C SER A 433 -6.99 -12.49 -8.75
N GLY A 434 -7.12 -12.95 -10.00
CA GLY A 434 -6.86 -14.34 -10.40
C GLY A 434 -7.86 -15.36 -9.85
N GLY A 435 -8.85 -14.94 -9.08
CA GLY A 435 -9.86 -15.79 -8.46
C GLY A 435 -11.16 -15.91 -9.25
N ILE A 436 -12.26 -16.22 -8.57
CA ILE A 436 -13.61 -16.22 -9.13
C ILE A 436 -14.24 -14.85 -8.90
N HIS A 437 -14.46 -14.09 -9.95
CA HIS A 437 -15.13 -12.80 -9.87
C HIS A 437 -16.59 -12.93 -9.46
N VAL A 438 -16.99 -12.13 -8.49
CA VAL A 438 -18.38 -12.03 -8.02
C VAL A 438 -19.03 -10.73 -8.46
N GLU A 439 -18.31 -9.63 -8.40
CA GLU A 439 -18.68 -8.32 -8.94
C GLU A 439 -17.38 -7.53 -9.15
N THR A 440 -16.98 -7.29 -10.42
CA THR A 440 -15.69 -6.67 -10.77
C THR A 440 -15.81 -5.71 -11.94
N ASP A 441 -14.99 -4.66 -11.96
CA ASP A 441 -14.88 -3.74 -13.10
C ASP A 441 -13.99 -4.32 -14.23
N ILE A 442 -13.06 -5.20 -13.88
CA ILE A 442 -12.05 -5.76 -14.78
C ILE A 442 -12.01 -7.26 -14.59
N PHE A 443 -11.99 -8.01 -15.71
CA PHE A 443 -11.75 -9.43 -15.68
C PHE A 443 -10.26 -9.72 -15.76
N ASP A 444 -9.74 -10.40 -14.75
CA ASP A 444 -8.33 -10.73 -14.70
C ASP A 444 -8.07 -12.24 -14.57
N THR A 445 -6.83 -12.63 -14.80
CA THR A 445 -6.40 -14.01 -14.65
C THR A 445 -4.94 -14.11 -14.24
N HIS A 446 -4.62 -15.15 -13.46
CA HIS A 446 -3.26 -15.62 -13.21
C HIS A 446 -2.96 -16.80 -14.13
N ASP A 447 -1.88 -16.73 -14.90
CA ASP A 447 -1.49 -17.79 -15.82
C ASP A 447 0.02 -18.02 -15.80
N TYR A 448 0.43 -19.09 -15.14
CA TYR A 448 1.81 -19.52 -14.98
C TYR A 448 2.24 -20.61 -15.97
N GLU A 449 1.57 -20.72 -17.14
CA GLU A 449 2.05 -21.57 -18.21
C GLU A 449 3.46 -21.16 -18.62
N SER A 450 4.37 -22.12 -18.62
CA SER A 450 5.80 -21.87 -18.86
C SER A 450 6.27 -22.11 -20.29
N ASP A 451 5.45 -22.77 -21.12
CA ASP A 451 5.75 -23.00 -22.53
C ASP A 451 5.25 -21.83 -23.39
N PRO A 452 6.15 -21.05 -24.03
CA PRO A 452 5.76 -19.92 -24.87
C PRO A 452 4.85 -20.26 -26.04
N ALA A 453 4.94 -21.49 -26.60
CA ALA A 453 4.09 -21.90 -27.71
C ALA A 453 2.66 -22.15 -27.23
N VAL A 454 2.50 -22.84 -26.11
CA VAL A 454 1.19 -23.08 -25.47
C VAL A 454 0.58 -21.76 -25.05
N TYR A 455 1.39 -20.89 -24.42
CA TYR A 455 0.95 -19.55 -23.96
C TYR A 455 0.48 -18.68 -25.13
N ARG A 456 1.26 -18.64 -26.24
CA ARG A 456 0.89 -17.90 -27.44
C ARG A 456 -0.40 -18.42 -28.09
N ALA A 457 -0.60 -19.74 -28.13
CA ALA A 457 -1.85 -20.31 -28.63
C ALA A 457 -3.06 -19.93 -27.75
N ARG A 458 -2.85 -19.90 -26.45
CA ARG A 458 -3.88 -19.52 -25.44
C ARG A 458 -4.29 -18.05 -25.55
N TYR A 459 -3.33 -17.18 -25.84
CA TYR A 459 -3.52 -15.73 -25.97
C TYR A 459 -3.52 -15.25 -27.43
N ALA A 460 -3.80 -16.14 -28.40
CA ALA A 460 -4.01 -15.72 -29.79
C ALA A 460 -5.24 -14.79 -29.87
N PRO A 461 -5.23 -13.76 -30.76
CA PRO A 461 -6.33 -12.80 -30.87
C PRO A 461 -7.71 -13.43 -31.20
N ASP A 462 -7.72 -14.59 -31.78
CA ASP A 462 -8.89 -15.39 -32.17
C ASP A 462 -9.18 -16.55 -31.20
N ALA A 463 -8.41 -16.70 -30.12
CA ALA A 463 -8.63 -17.73 -29.13
C ALA A 463 -9.94 -17.49 -28.35
N GLU A 464 -10.59 -18.59 -27.97
CA GLU A 464 -11.74 -18.51 -27.06
C GLU A 464 -11.30 -17.85 -25.73
N VAL A 465 -12.13 -16.93 -25.20
CA VAL A 465 -11.82 -16.17 -24.00
C VAL A 465 -11.61 -17.11 -22.80
N ILE A 466 -10.39 -17.13 -22.28
CA ILE A 466 -9.99 -17.99 -21.14
C ILE A 466 -10.31 -17.37 -19.77
N TYR A 467 -10.73 -16.12 -19.73
CA TYR A 467 -10.89 -15.34 -18.49
C TYR A 467 -12.06 -15.80 -17.65
N ASP A 468 -13.02 -16.46 -18.26
CA ASP A 468 -14.11 -17.15 -17.56
C ASP A 468 -13.79 -18.66 -17.46
N ARG A 469 -12.68 -19.01 -16.79
CA ARG A 469 -12.20 -20.42 -16.63
C ARG A 469 -13.27 -21.37 -16.12
N PHE A 470 -14.25 -20.84 -15.39
CA PHE A 470 -15.35 -21.60 -14.81
C PHE A 470 -16.64 -21.43 -15.61
N GLY A 471 -16.55 -20.90 -16.85
CA GLY A 471 -17.56 -20.35 -17.76
C GLY A 471 -18.90 -21.04 -17.87
N LYS A 472 -19.02 -22.32 -17.56
CA LYS A 472 -20.23 -23.10 -17.82
C LYS A 472 -20.94 -23.60 -16.57
N ASP A 473 -20.39 -23.36 -15.37
CA ASP A 473 -21.03 -23.75 -14.13
C ASP A 473 -21.93 -22.63 -13.57
N ALA A 474 -23.17 -22.59 -14.04
CA ALA A 474 -24.18 -21.61 -13.61
C ALA A 474 -24.60 -21.76 -12.12
N SER A 475 -24.14 -22.79 -11.44
CA SER A 475 -24.49 -23.03 -10.02
C SER A 475 -23.69 -22.14 -9.06
N ARG A 476 -22.60 -21.52 -9.49
CA ARG A 476 -21.72 -20.72 -8.66
C ARG A 476 -22.12 -19.24 -8.66
N PRO A 477 -22.22 -18.56 -7.51
CA PRO A 477 -22.50 -17.12 -7.47
C PRO A 477 -21.25 -16.34 -7.94
N ARG A 478 -21.25 -15.95 -9.21
CA ARG A 478 -20.15 -15.25 -9.87
C ARG A 478 -20.67 -14.32 -10.97
N GLN A 479 -19.82 -13.38 -11.38
CA GLN A 479 -20.01 -12.60 -12.58
C GLN A 479 -19.53 -13.39 -13.81
N HIS A 480 -20.28 -13.34 -14.89
CA HIS A 480 -19.83 -13.82 -16.19
C HIS A 480 -19.13 -12.71 -16.95
N TYR A 481 -18.21 -13.10 -17.84
CA TYR A 481 -17.57 -12.14 -18.72
C TYR A 481 -18.58 -11.58 -19.74
N GLU A 482 -18.72 -10.27 -19.79
CA GLU A 482 -19.65 -9.55 -20.65
C GLU A 482 -18.95 -8.41 -21.42
N GLY A 483 -17.62 -8.53 -21.65
CA GLY A 483 -16.84 -7.55 -22.39
C GLY A 483 -16.12 -6.53 -21.51
N GLN A 484 -15.94 -6.81 -20.22
CA GLN A 484 -15.11 -5.99 -19.34
C GLN A 484 -13.66 -5.93 -19.87
N PRO A 485 -12.89 -4.88 -19.55
CA PRO A 485 -11.46 -4.86 -19.81
C PRO A 485 -10.76 -6.08 -19.24
N VAL A 486 -9.78 -6.58 -19.96
CA VAL A 486 -9.08 -7.81 -19.60
C VAL A 486 -7.65 -7.52 -19.18
N PHE A 487 -7.21 -8.18 -18.12
CA PHE A 487 -5.89 -8.03 -17.53
C PHE A 487 -5.26 -9.38 -17.17
N VAL A 488 -4.04 -9.64 -17.60
CA VAL A 488 -3.26 -10.78 -17.10
C VAL A 488 -2.47 -10.29 -15.89
N SER A 489 -3.10 -10.41 -14.73
CA SER A 489 -2.65 -9.79 -13.49
C SER A 489 -1.52 -10.54 -12.79
N GLU A 490 -1.22 -11.77 -13.23
CA GLU A 490 0.01 -12.49 -12.89
C GLU A 490 0.40 -13.44 -14.02
N TYR A 491 1.69 -13.40 -14.43
CA TYR A 491 2.27 -14.37 -15.37
C TYR A 491 3.77 -14.51 -15.15
N GLY A 492 4.34 -15.50 -15.77
CA GLY A 492 5.77 -15.75 -15.77
C GLY A 492 6.20 -16.61 -14.58
N GLY A 493 6.53 -16.01 -13.44
CA GLY A 493 7.01 -16.75 -12.27
C GLY A 493 8.24 -17.61 -12.59
N ILE A 494 9.08 -17.16 -13.54
CA ILE A 494 10.19 -17.93 -14.09
C ILE A 494 11.32 -18.00 -13.07
N GLY A 495 11.50 -19.16 -12.45
CA GLY A 495 12.54 -19.36 -11.45
C GLY A 495 13.94 -19.39 -12.06
N TRP A 496 14.73 -18.38 -11.76
CA TRP A 496 16.14 -18.28 -12.12
C TRP A 496 16.95 -17.65 -11.01
N ASN A 497 17.75 -18.45 -10.32
CA ASN A 497 18.74 -17.96 -9.36
C ASN A 497 19.86 -18.99 -9.23
N PRO A 498 20.98 -18.82 -9.94
CA PRO A 498 22.13 -19.74 -9.88
C PRO A 498 22.84 -19.74 -8.51
N GLU A 499 22.61 -18.72 -7.66
CA GLU A 499 23.14 -18.66 -6.29
C GLU A 499 22.26 -19.44 -5.29
N ASN A 500 20.98 -19.76 -5.67
CA ASN A 500 20.04 -20.52 -4.84
C ASN A 500 19.19 -21.46 -5.70
N GLU A 501 19.77 -22.53 -6.21
CA GLU A 501 19.10 -23.51 -7.07
C GLU A 501 17.97 -24.29 -6.37
N ALA A 502 18.05 -24.44 -5.05
CA ALA A 502 17.04 -25.13 -4.24
C ALA A 502 15.79 -24.29 -3.93
N GLY A 503 15.80 -23.00 -4.28
CA GLY A 503 14.68 -22.08 -4.03
C GLY A 503 13.41 -22.46 -4.82
N TRP A 504 12.28 -21.97 -4.34
CA TRP A 504 10.95 -22.21 -4.91
C TRP A 504 10.66 -21.32 -6.13
N SER A 505 9.90 -21.84 -7.10
CA SER A 505 9.40 -21.10 -8.26
C SER A 505 8.23 -21.82 -8.92
N TYR A 506 7.53 -21.14 -9.84
CA TYR A 506 6.49 -21.77 -10.65
C TYR A 506 7.10 -22.66 -11.75
N GLY A 507 6.74 -23.94 -11.75
CA GLY A 507 7.16 -24.91 -12.78
C GLY A 507 8.68 -25.17 -12.80
N LYS A 508 9.16 -25.69 -13.95
CA LYS A 508 10.58 -25.99 -14.16
C LYS A 508 11.31 -24.74 -14.64
N GLY A 509 12.30 -24.28 -13.87
CA GLY A 509 13.16 -23.16 -14.24
C GLY A 509 14.03 -23.45 -15.48
N PRO A 510 14.47 -22.40 -16.22
CA PRO A 510 15.48 -22.48 -17.26
C PRO A 510 16.83 -22.88 -16.66
N GLN A 511 17.72 -23.42 -17.53
CA GLN A 511 19.06 -23.85 -17.12
C GLN A 511 20.12 -22.79 -17.41
N THR A 512 19.84 -21.86 -18.32
CA THR A 512 20.73 -20.77 -18.70
C THR A 512 20.00 -19.43 -18.74
N GLU A 513 20.77 -18.34 -18.73
CA GLU A 513 20.23 -16.99 -18.88
C GLU A 513 19.53 -16.80 -20.22
N GLU A 514 20.08 -17.38 -21.29
CA GLU A 514 19.50 -17.31 -22.63
C GLU A 514 18.14 -18.02 -22.70
N GLU A 515 17.99 -19.15 -22.01
CA GLU A 515 16.70 -19.85 -21.89
C GLU A 515 15.68 -19.01 -21.12
N PHE A 516 16.14 -18.34 -20.05
CA PHE A 516 15.29 -17.41 -19.30
C PHE A 516 14.77 -16.30 -20.21
N ILE A 517 15.70 -15.59 -20.89
CA ILE A 517 15.38 -14.47 -21.78
C ILE A 517 14.47 -14.90 -22.92
N ALA A 518 14.71 -16.06 -23.52
CA ALA A 518 13.87 -16.61 -24.59
C ALA A 518 12.45 -16.90 -24.10
N ARG A 519 12.30 -17.49 -22.91
CA ARG A 519 11.00 -17.77 -22.29
C ARG A 519 10.28 -16.48 -21.92
N TYR A 520 10.96 -15.56 -21.21
CA TYR A 520 10.42 -14.26 -20.85
C TYR A 520 9.90 -13.51 -22.08
N ARG A 521 10.70 -13.44 -23.15
CA ARG A 521 10.32 -12.84 -24.42
C ARG A 521 9.08 -13.52 -25.02
N GLY A 522 9.05 -14.85 -25.09
CA GLY A 522 7.96 -15.58 -25.70
C GLY A 522 6.62 -15.40 -25.01
N LEU A 523 6.62 -15.38 -23.66
CA LEU A 523 5.43 -15.13 -22.86
C LEU A 523 4.97 -13.68 -22.97
N THR A 524 5.89 -12.71 -22.81
CA THR A 524 5.60 -11.28 -22.87
C THR A 524 5.11 -10.87 -24.26
N ASP A 525 5.76 -11.35 -25.32
CA ASP A 525 5.34 -11.07 -26.70
C ASP A 525 3.93 -11.60 -27.01
N ALA A 526 3.54 -12.74 -26.44
CA ALA A 526 2.19 -13.27 -26.64
C ALA A 526 1.11 -12.31 -26.09
N LEU A 527 1.37 -11.66 -24.94
CA LEU A 527 0.46 -10.69 -24.36
C LEU A 527 0.48 -9.35 -25.10
N LEU A 528 1.67 -8.89 -25.51
CA LEU A 528 1.82 -7.64 -26.27
C LEU A 528 1.22 -7.71 -27.68
N ASP A 529 1.19 -8.90 -28.29
CA ASP A 529 0.62 -9.13 -29.63
C ASP A 529 -0.93 -9.25 -29.61
N ASN A 530 -1.54 -9.46 -28.43
CA ASN A 530 -3.00 -9.55 -28.31
C ASN A 530 -3.63 -8.17 -28.10
N PRO A 531 -4.56 -7.72 -28.98
CA PRO A 531 -5.21 -6.41 -28.86
C PRO A 531 -6.33 -6.36 -27.80
N HIS A 532 -6.64 -7.48 -27.16
CA HIS A 532 -7.75 -7.60 -26.21
C HIS A 532 -7.34 -7.53 -24.74
N HIS A 533 -6.09 -7.10 -24.45
CA HIS A 533 -5.60 -6.91 -23.08
C HIS A 533 -5.29 -5.45 -22.81
N MET A 534 -5.69 -4.95 -21.62
CA MET A 534 -5.30 -3.61 -21.15
C MET A 534 -3.90 -3.58 -20.55
N GLY A 535 -3.33 -4.72 -20.21
CA GLY A 535 -2.04 -4.82 -19.55
C GLY A 535 -1.68 -6.21 -19.09
N PHE A 536 -0.52 -6.31 -18.47
CA PHE A 536 0.00 -7.50 -17.80
C PHE A 536 0.73 -7.15 -16.50
N CYS A 537 0.92 -8.16 -15.64
CA CYS A 537 1.78 -8.04 -14.46
C CYS A 537 2.70 -9.27 -14.37
N TYR A 538 4.02 -9.04 -14.49
CA TYR A 538 5.02 -10.09 -14.38
C TYR A 538 5.35 -10.41 -12.92
N THR A 539 5.44 -11.69 -12.58
CA THR A 539 5.85 -12.19 -11.26
C THR A 539 7.32 -12.62 -11.29
N GLN A 540 8.29 -11.83 -10.70
CA GLN A 540 8.12 -10.64 -9.86
C GLN A 540 9.35 -9.72 -9.94
N LEU A 541 9.35 -8.60 -9.17
CA LEU A 541 10.45 -7.62 -9.19
C LEU A 541 11.75 -8.18 -8.60
N THR A 542 11.70 -8.65 -7.36
CA THR A 542 12.85 -9.21 -6.65
C THR A 542 12.56 -10.64 -6.20
N ASP A 543 13.59 -11.44 -6.03
CA ASP A 543 13.49 -12.62 -5.18
C ASP A 543 13.05 -12.20 -3.77
N VAL A 544 12.41 -13.10 -3.06
CA VAL A 544 12.10 -12.93 -1.65
C VAL A 544 12.42 -14.24 -0.93
N GLU A 545 13.42 -14.24 -0.09
CA GLU A 545 13.88 -15.42 0.68
C GLU A 545 14.07 -16.65 -0.24
N GLN A 546 13.23 -17.69 -0.10
CA GLN A 546 13.32 -18.91 -0.94
C GLN A 546 12.67 -18.77 -2.31
N GLU A 547 11.83 -17.76 -2.55
CA GLU A 547 11.19 -17.56 -3.86
C GLU A 547 12.14 -16.84 -4.82
N ARG A 548 12.42 -17.48 -5.98
CA ARG A 548 13.47 -17.07 -6.92
C ARG A 548 12.96 -16.61 -8.29
N ASN A 549 11.76 -16.06 -8.34
CA ASN A 549 11.13 -15.60 -9.58
C ASN A 549 11.47 -14.15 -9.96
N GLY A 550 12.23 -13.43 -9.13
CA GLY A 550 12.54 -12.02 -9.34
C GLY A 550 13.40 -11.77 -10.56
N LEU A 551 13.27 -10.59 -11.16
CA LEU A 551 14.22 -10.06 -12.15
C LEU A 551 15.48 -9.50 -11.47
N TYR A 552 15.40 -9.22 -10.20
CA TYR A 552 16.51 -8.88 -9.31
C TYR A 552 16.66 -9.95 -8.23
N TYR A 553 17.88 -10.11 -7.71
CA TYR A 553 18.09 -10.86 -6.48
C TYR A 553 17.41 -10.19 -5.30
N TYR A 554 17.26 -10.90 -4.17
CA TYR A 554 16.65 -10.36 -2.96
C TYR A 554 17.38 -9.13 -2.43
N ASP A 555 18.70 -9.06 -2.61
CA ASP A 555 19.57 -7.91 -2.26
C ASP A 555 19.57 -6.79 -3.33
N ARG A 556 18.66 -6.83 -4.30
CA ARG A 556 18.46 -5.85 -5.36
C ARG A 556 19.58 -5.77 -6.43
N ARG A 557 20.56 -6.67 -6.40
CA ARG A 557 21.46 -6.83 -7.57
C ARG A 557 20.67 -7.33 -8.78
N ALA A 558 20.95 -6.76 -9.94
CA ALA A 558 20.31 -7.21 -11.18
C ALA A 558 20.76 -8.65 -11.55
N LYS A 559 19.81 -9.51 -11.91
CA LYS A 559 20.10 -10.85 -12.44
C LYS A 559 20.47 -10.83 -13.92
N PHE A 560 19.99 -9.81 -14.64
CA PHE A 560 20.12 -9.66 -16.09
C PHE A 560 20.56 -8.23 -16.41
N ASP A 561 21.08 -8.01 -17.61
CA ASP A 561 21.21 -6.64 -18.13
C ASP A 561 19.80 -6.02 -18.25
N PRO A 562 19.49 -4.96 -17.48
CA PRO A 562 18.17 -4.34 -17.50
C PRO A 562 17.71 -3.91 -18.90
N LYS A 563 18.65 -3.56 -19.78
CA LYS A 563 18.34 -3.16 -21.15
C LYS A 563 17.72 -4.29 -21.95
N ILE A 564 18.21 -5.53 -21.79
CA ILE A 564 17.67 -6.71 -22.50
C ILE A 564 16.21 -6.93 -22.10
N ILE A 565 15.91 -6.88 -20.80
CA ILE A 565 14.55 -7.04 -20.30
C ILE A 565 13.67 -5.86 -20.75
N ARG A 566 14.18 -4.63 -20.66
CA ARG A 566 13.49 -3.42 -21.09
C ARG A 566 13.09 -3.48 -22.57
N ASP A 567 13.99 -3.92 -23.46
CA ASP A 567 13.73 -4.01 -24.90
C ASP A 567 12.58 -4.98 -25.23
N ILE A 568 12.33 -5.98 -24.35
CA ILE A 568 11.20 -6.88 -24.45
C ILE A 568 9.94 -6.24 -23.85
N THR A 569 10.02 -5.79 -22.60
CA THR A 569 8.89 -5.31 -21.81
C THR A 569 8.25 -4.05 -22.40
N SER A 570 9.08 -3.09 -22.86
CA SER A 570 8.63 -1.80 -23.39
C SER A 570 8.19 -1.83 -24.85
N ARG A 571 8.21 -2.98 -25.51
CA ARG A 571 7.71 -3.12 -26.88
C ARG A 571 6.26 -2.64 -26.97
N LYS A 572 5.92 -1.91 -28.04
CA LYS A 572 4.56 -1.39 -28.26
C LYS A 572 3.55 -2.53 -28.36
N ALA A 573 2.52 -2.51 -27.55
CA ALA A 573 1.44 -3.49 -27.56
C ALA A 573 0.50 -3.31 -28.78
N ALA A 574 -0.17 -4.39 -29.18
CA ALA A 574 -1.11 -4.34 -30.30
C ALA A 574 -2.27 -3.35 -30.06
N ILE A 575 -2.76 -3.26 -28.83
CA ILE A 575 -3.84 -2.34 -28.43
C ILE A 575 -3.44 -0.86 -28.50
N GLU A 576 -2.15 -0.55 -28.50
CA GLU A 576 -1.60 0.82 -28.59
C GLU A 576 -1.41 1.28 -30.05
N LYS A 577 -1.64 0.40 -31.02
CA LYS A 577 -1.58 0.69 -32.46
C LYS A 577 -2.92 1.19 -32.95
#